data_8df87e6f4688a6f574b3d2228765b7d9
#
_entry.id   8df87e6f4688a6f574b3d2228765b7d9
#
_cell.length_a   1.000
_cell.length_b   1.000
_cell.length_c   1.000
_cell.angle_alpha   90.00
_cell.angle_beta   90.00
_cell.angle_gamma   90.00
#
_symmetry.space_group_name_H-M   'P 1'
#
loop_
_entity.id
_entity.type
_entity.pdbx_description
1 polymer ?
#
loop_
_entity_poly.entity_id
_entity_poly.type
_entity_poly.pdbx_seq_one_letter_code
_entity_poly.pdbx_strand_id
1 'polypeptide(L)'
;NYVEVNELDEHLNYLVSHNFTALTMREVYYFMTGRANVPAHSLAITIDDGDPSVHEYAFPVFQKYGLNATLFLICGWEDPTLSYDFWEMREDGLELQSHGFLTHQGGCSGMGHGGRLLCMDHDEGVEDTRMSLDYVDGGFVYCYPFGDVNDSAKAILKDAGVKMAFTTANGWITPGMDLFELSRVRIHGGNSLDVFASAIQ
;
A
#
# COMPACT_ATOMS: atom_id res chain seq x y z
N ASN A 1 1.61 -6.19 12.75
CA ASN A 1 2.26 -7.33 12.12
C ASN A 1 3.66 -6.91 11.73
N TYR A 2 4.68 -7.48 12.36
CA TYR A 2 6.06 -7.05 12.14
C TYR A 2 6.83 -8.15 11.41
N VAL A 3 7.73 -7.73 10.52
CA VAL A 3 8.75 -8.56 9.88
C VAL A 3 10.10 -8.09 10.43
N GLU A 4 10.91 -9.00 10.93
CA GLU A 4 12.24 -8.66 11.44
C GLU A 4 13.16 -8.21 10.28
N VAL A 5 14.13 -7.34 10.58
CA VAL A 5 15.02 -6.76 9.55
C VAL A 5 15.79 -7.83 8.78
N ASN A 6 16.26 -8.86 9.48
CA ASN A 6 16.96 -9.98 8.84
C ASN A 6 16.02 -10.85 7.97
N GLU A 7 14.76 -11.03 8.37
CA GLU A 7 13.76 -11.70 7.51
C GLU A 7 13.49 -10.87 6.25
N LEU A 8 13.34 -9.54 6.39
CA LEU A 8 13.19 -8.65 5.25
C LEU A 8 14.39 -8.74 4.31
N ASP A 9 15.61 -8.74 4.85
CA ASP A 9 16.85 -8.89 4.07
C ASP A 9 16.87 -10.22 3.28
N GLU A 10 16.48 -11.32 3.91
CA GLU A 10 16.37 -12.63 3.24
C GLU A 10 15.29 -12.63 2.15
N HIS A 11 14.13 -12.01 2.41
CA HIS A 11 13.04 -11.90 1.43
C HIS A 11 13.48 -11.09 0.20
N LEU A 12 14.09 -9.91 0.39
CA LEU A 12 14.52 -9.07 -0.72
C LEU A 12 15.68 -9.71 -1.50
N ASN A 13 16.62 -10.38 -0.80
CA ASN A 13 17.65 -11.18 -1.46
C ASN A 13 17.06 -12.30 -2.33
N TYR A 14 16.01 -12.98 -1.84
CA TYR A 14 15.31 -13.99 -2.61
C TYR A 14 14.70 -13.40 -3.89
N LEU A 15 14.03 -12.26 -3.79
CA LEU A 15 13.42 -11.59 -4.95
C LEU A 15 14.48 -11.29 -6.03
N VAL A 16 15.59 -10.68 -5.65
CA VAL A 16 16.66 -10.31 -6.58
C VAL A 16 17.31 -11.56 -7.19
N SER A 17 17.64 -12.57 -6.36
CA SER A 17 18.30 -13.80 -6.82
C SER A 17 17.43 -14.65 -7.76
N HIS A 18 16.10 -14.48 -7.71
CA HIS A 18 15.14 -15.15 -8.58
C HIS A 18 14.59 -14.25 -9.70
N ASN A 19 15.23 -13.10 -9.96
CA ASN A 19 14.90 -12.15 -11.01
C ASN A 19 13.44 -11.62 -10.93
N PHE A 20 12.94 -11.37 -9.72
CA PHE A 20 11.68 -10.65 -9.55
C PHE A 20 11.87 -9.17 -9.87
N THR A 21 10.83 -8.56 -10.44
CA THR A 21 10.77 -7.12 -10.73
C THR A 21 9.79 -6.48 -9.75
N ALA A 22 10.25 -5.52 -8.96
CA ALA A 22 9.41 -4.71 -8.10
C ALA A 22 8.78 -3.57 -8.91
N LEU A 23 7.45 -3.57 -9.02
CA LEU A 23 6.67 -2.59 -9.79
C LEU A 23 6.30 -1.39 -8.95
N THR A 24 6.25 -0.22 -9.60
CA THR A 24 5.57 0.96 -9.09
C THR A 24 4.04 0.82 -9.18
N MET A 25 3.28 1.59 -8.43
CA MET A 25 1.80 1.59 -8.52
C MET A 25 1.32 2.04 -9.90
N ARG A 26 2.07 2.87 -10.59
CA ARG A 26 1.77 3.26 -11.98
C ARG A 26 1.86 2.08 -12.95
N GLU A 27 2.88 1.25 -12.81
CA GLU A 27 3.03 0.04 -13.63
C GLU A 27 1.95 -1.00 -13.30
N VAL A 28 1.62 -1.17 -12.01
CA VAL A 28 0.48 -2.00 -11.59
C VAL A 28 -0.82 -1.50 -12.22
N TYR A 29 -1.09 -0.20 -12.16
CA TYR A 29 -2.30 0.38 -12.74
C TYR A 29 -2.37 0.18 -14.27
N TYR A 30 -1.26 0.35 -14.97
CA TYR A 30 -1.22 0.13 -16.43
C TYR A 30 -1.41 -1.34 -16.79
N PHE A 31 -0.84 -2.25 -16.02
CA PHE A 31 -1.08 -3.69 -16.17
C PHE A 31 -2.56 -4.03 -15.93
N MET A 32 -3.13 -3.61 -14.82
CA MET A 32 -4.51 -3.90 -14.45
C MET A 32 -5.53 -3.32 -15.44
N THR A 33 -5.20 -2.22 -16.11
CA THR A 33 -6.05 -1.58 -17.13
C THR A 33 -5.73 -2.01 -18.58
N GLY A 34 -4.82 -2.97 -18.76
CA GLY A 34 -4.43 -3.48 -20.08
C GLY A 34 -3.66 -2.48 -20.95
N ARG A 35 -3.05 -1.46 -20.34
CA ARG A 35 -2.27 -0.42 -21.04
C ARG A 35 -0.80 -0.81 -21.24
N ALA A 36 -0.29 -1.70 -20.41
CA ALA A 36 1.07 -2.22 -20.51
C ALA A 36 1.14 -3.66 -20.01
N ASN A 37 2.09 -4.43 -20.55
CA ASN A 37 2.49 -5.70 -19.97
C ASN A 37 3.60 -5.46 -18.94
N VAL A 38 3.70 -6.33 -17.94
CA VAL A 38 4.77 -6.36 -16.97
C VAL A 38 5.69 -7.55 -17.24
N PRO A 39 6.97 -7.52 -16.81
CA PRO A 39 7.86 -8.67 -16.90
C PRO A 39 7.28 -9.90 -16.19
N ALA A 40 7.70 -11.10 -16.59
CA ALA A 40 7.45 -12.29 -15.79
C ALA A 40 8.09 -12.13 -14.40
N HIS A 41 7.51 -12.76 -13.39
CA HIS A 41 7.95 -12.61 -11.99
C HIS A 41 7.91 -11.14 -11.51
N SER A 42 6.83 -10.43 -11.80
CA SER A 42 6.60 -9.09 -11.27
C SER A 42 5.70 -9.11 -10.04
N LEU A 43 6.02 -8.25 -9.08
CA LEU A 43 5.20 -7.97 -7.91
C LEU A 43 5.34 -6.50 -7.51
N ALA A 44 4.40 -5.98 -6.73
CA ALA A 44 4.56 -4.70 -6.05
C ALA A 44 4.73 -4.97 -4.55
N ILE A 45 5.70 -4.33 -3.93
CA ILE A 45 5.95 -4.43 -2.49
C ILE A 45 5.23 -3.26 -1.82
N THR A 46 4.38 -3.55 -0.84
CA THR A 46 3.61 -2.52 -0.13
C THR A 46 3.84 -2.58 1.36
N ILE A 47 3.90 -1.41 1.98
CA ILE A 47 4.03 -1.22 3.41
C ILE A 47 2.92 -0.25 3.82
N ASP A 48 2.22 -0.52 4.90
CA ASP A 48 1.12 0.33 5.39
C ASP A 48 1.57 1.18 6.59
N ASP A 49 0.76 2.17 6.92
CA ASP A 49 0.76 3.04 8.08
C ASP A 49 1.81 4.17 8.06
N GLY A 50 3.07 3.90 7.83
CA GLY A 50 4.14 4.88 7.95
C GLY A 50 4.79 4.90 9.34
N ASP A 51 5.01 3.71 9.93
CA ASP A 51 5.75 3.58 11.19
C ASP A 51 7.21 4.03 11.00
N PRO A 52 7.84 4.70 11.99
CA PRO A 52 9.25 5.13 11.94
C PRO A 52 10.24 4.02 11.61
N SER A 53 9.92 2.77 11.93
CA SER A 53 10.75 1.62 11.60
C SER A 53 10.94 1.41 10.08
N VAL A 54 10.05 1.95 9.26
CA VAL A 54 10.20 1.92 7.81
C VAL A 54 11.42 2.73 7.39
N HIS A 55 11.56 3.95 7.92
CA HIS A 55 12.71 4.81 7.68
C HIS A 55 13.99 4.22 8.27
N GLU A 56 13.94 3.83 9.55
CA GLU A 56 15.13 3.45 10.32
C GLU A 56 15.70 2.09 9.88
N TYR A 57 14.84 1.13 9.54
CA TYR A 57 15.27 -0.26 9.31
C TYR A 57 14.92 -0.81 7.94
N ALA A 58 13.70 -0.60 7.44
CA ALA A 58 13.27 -1.24 6.21
C ALA A 58 13.89 -0.59 4.96
N PHE A 59 13.86 0.73 4.87
CA PHE A 59 14.32 1.45 3.70
C PHE A 59 15.80 1.21 3.36
N PRO A 60 16.76 1.18 4.29
CA PRO A 60 18.14 0.80 4.00
C PRO A 60 18.28 -0.60 3.36
N VAL A 61 17.38 -1.54 3.69
CA VAL A 61 17.36 -2.87 3.08
C VAL A 61 16.85 -2.78 1.63
N PHE A 62 15.81 -1.99 1.36
CA PHE A 62 15.34 -1.74 -0.02
C PHE A 62 16.43 -1.11 -0.89
N GLN A 63 17.13 -0.09 -0.37
CA GLN A 63 18.25 0.54 -1.06
C GLN A 63 19.38 -0.45 -1.38
N LYS A 64 19.72 -1.32 -0.42
CA LYS A 64 20.76 -2.37 -0.60
C LYS A 64 20.49 -3.26 -1.82
N TYR A 65 19.24 -3.58 -2.10
CA TYR A 65 18.83 -4.45 -3.19
C TYR A 65 18.34 -3.69 -4.43
N GLY A 66 18.22 -2.37 -4.38
CA GLY A 66 17.70 -1.55 -5.48
C GLY A 66 16.25 -1.88 -5.86
N LEU A 67 15.44 -2.28 -4.90
CA LEU A 67 14.03 -2.61 -5.08
C LEU A 67 13.13 -1.44 -4.68
N ASN A 68 12.13 -1.15 -5.50
CA ASN A 68 11.09 -0.18 -5.18
C ASN A 68 10.11 -0.76 -4.15
N ALA A 69 9.57 0.11 -3.30
CA ALA A 69 8.45 -0.20 -2.42
C ALA A 69 7.44 0.96 -2.42
N THR A 70 6.18 0.66 -2.18
CA THR A 70 5.13 1.64 -1.99
C THR A 70 4.73 1.69 -0.52
N LEU A 71 4.84 2.86 0.09
CA LEU A 71 4.35 3.15 1.42
C LEU A 71 2.96 3.79 1.33
N PHE A 72 1.95 3.13 1.87
CA PHE A 72 0.63 3.70 2.09
C PHE A 72 0.64 4.46 3.42
N LEU A 73 0.74 5.78 3.35
CA LEU A 73 0.95 6.65 4.50
C LEU A 73 -0.37 7.13 5.10
N ILE A 74 -0.48 7.05 6.44
CA ILE A 74 -1.54 7.72 7.20
C ILE A 74 -1.18 9.20 7.31
N CYS A 75 -1.77 10.02 6.46
CA CYS A 75 -1.34 11.41 6.24
C CYS A 75 -1.70 12.35 7.40
N GLY A 76 -2.69 12.00 8.22
CA GLY A 76 -3.17 12.84 9.33
C GLY A 76 -2.53 12.53 10.69
N TRP A 77 -1.51 11.69 10.76
CA TRP A 77 -0.76 11.52 11.99
C TRP A 77 0.04 12.79 12.28
N GLU A 78 -0.13 13.33 13.50
CA GLU A 78 0.38 14.65 13.89
C GLU A 78 1.90 14.74 14.09
N ASP A 79 2.66 13.73 13.73
CA ASP A 79 4.11 13.79 13.83
C ASP A 79 4.72 14.34 12.51
N PRO A 80 5.04 15.65 12.46
CA PRO A 80 5.61 16.26 11.26
C PRO A 80 7.03 15.75 10.93
N THR A 81 7.69 15.06 11.87
CA THR A 81 9.03 14.51 11.62
C THR A 81 8.96 13.24 10.78
N LEU A 82 7.92 12.42 10.97
CA LEU A 82 7.73 11.16 10.22
C LEU A 82 7.47 11.42 8.73
N SER A 83 6.61 12.38 8.41
CA SER A 83 6.31 12.71 7.02
C SER A 83 7.50 13.31 6.27
N TYR A 84 8.36 14.05 6.95
CA TYR A 84 9.55 14.66 6.34
C TYR A 84 10.54 13.59 5.87
N ASP A 85 10.85 12.61 6.70
CA ASP A 85 11.80 11.54 6.39
C ASP A 85 11.32 10.67 5.21
N PHE A 86 10.02 10.37 5.13
CA PHE A 86 9.47 9.62 3.99
C PHE A 86 9.53 10.40 2.68
N TRP A 87 9.42 11.73 2.71
CA TRP A 87 9.57 12.57 1.53
C TRP A 87 10.98 12.53 0.95
N GLU A 88 12.01 12.54 1.80
CA GLU A 88 13.39 12.40 1.36
C GLU A 88 13.67 11.05 0.70
N MET A 89 13.02 9.98 1.16
CA MET A 89 13.19 8.62 0.63
C MET A 89 12.60 8.42 -0.78
N ARG A 90 11.72 9.31 -1.23
CA ARG A 90 11.09 9.21 -2.58
C ARG A 90 12.10 9.24 -3.72
N GLU A 91 13.14 10.06 -3.61
CA GLU A 91 14.17 10.16 -4.65
C GLU A 91 14.96 8.87 -4.78
N ASP A 92 14.96 8.04 -3.75
CA ASP A 92 15.70 6.78 -3.65
C ASP A 92 14.82 5.54 -3.83
N GLY A 93 13.60 5.70 -4.37
CA GLY A 93 12.76 4.57 -4.79
C GLY A 93 11.61 4.18 -3.85
N LEU A 94 11.33 4.95 -2.79
CA LEU A 94 10.12 4.80 -2.00
C LEU A 94 8.97 5.57 -2.66
N GLU A 95 7.94 4.87 -3.10
CA GLU A 95 6.72 5.50 -3.60
C GLU A 95 5.75 5.78 -2.44
N LEU A 96 5.21 7.01 -2.34
CA LEU A 96 4.20 7.35 -1.35
C LEU A 96 2.81 7.33 -1.98
N GLN A 97 1.86 6.64 -1.32
CA GLN A 97 0.45 6.58 -1.69
C GLN A 97 -0.41 6.72 -0.42
N SER A 98 -1.73 6.91 -0.57
CA SER A 98 -2.61 7.25 0.55
C SER A 98 -3.09 6.03 1.35
N HIS A 99 -3.03 6.14 2.70
CA HIS A 99 -3.76 5.29 3.65
C HIS A 99 -4.83 6.09 4.43
N GLY A 100 -5.31 7.20 3.83
CA GLY A 100 -6.26 8.15 4.41
C GLY A 100 -5.61 9.29 5.18
N PHE A 101 -6.38 10.35 5.39
CA PHE A 101 -5.94 11.49 6.20
C PHE A 101 -6.38 11.31 7.66
N LEU A 102 -7.69 11.30 7.94
CA LEU A 102 -8.29 11.05 9.25
C LEU A 102 -9.15 9.78 9.30
N THR A 103 -9.13 8.97 8.26
CA THR A 103 -9.96 7.76 8.14
C THR A 103 -9.35 6.54 8.82
N HIS A 104 -8.05 6.55 9.19
CA HIS A 104 -7.41 5.44 9.89
C HIS A 104 -7.78 5.41 11.38
N GLN A 105 -9.06 5.34 11.67
CA GLN A 105 -9.63 5.25 13.02
C GLN A 105 -10.99 4.55 13.00
N GLY A 106 -11.43 4.05 14.15
CA GLY A 106 -12.76 3.48 14.30
C GLY A 106 -13.85 4.56 14.23
N GLY A 107 -15.09 4.16 14.03
CA GLY A 107 -16.25 5.07 13.98
C GLY A 107 -17.54 4.41 13.51
N CYS A 108 -17.45 3.28 12.81
CA CYS A 108 -18.58 2.58 12.19
C CYS A 108 -18.83 1.23 12.86
N SER A 109 -19.34 1.24 14.10
CA SER A 109 -19.61 0.01 14.82
C SER A 109 -20.61 -0.90 14.08
N GLY A 110 -20.30 -2.20 14.02
CA GLY A 110 -21.14 -3.20 13.34
C GLY A 110 -20.92 -3.31 11.83
N MET A 111 -19.94 -2.61 11.27
CA MET A 111 -19.51 -2.71 9.87
C MET A 111 -18.03 -3.08 9.80
N GLY A 112 -17.66 -4.18 9.12
CA GLY A 112 -16.28 -4.62 8.98
C GLY A 112 -15.52 -4.64 10.30
N HIS A 113 -14.33 -4.04 10.34
CA HIS A 113 -13.55 -3.80 11.55
C HIS A 113 -13.96 -2.48 12.25
N GLY A 114 -14.96 -1.77 11.73
CA GLY A 114 -15.46 -0.52 12.28
C GLY A 114 -14.72 0.73 11.77
N GLY A 115 -14.01 0.63 10.67
CA GLY A 115 -13.26 1.73 10.06
C GLY A 115 -14.17 2.91 9.67
N ARG A 116 -13.73 4.14 9.98
CA ARG A 116 -14.51 5.37 9.81
C ARG A 116 -15.06 5.59 8.39
N LEU A 117 -14.30 5.19 7.37
CA LEU A 117 -14.68 5.38 5.96
C LEU A 117 -15.98 4.63 5.58
N LEU A 118 -16.33 3.55 6.30
CA LEU A 118 -17.50 2.72 5.98
C LEU A 118 -18.85 3.46 6.16
N CYS A 119 -18.92 4.47 7.03
CA CYS A 119 -20.15 5.20 7.33
C CYS A 119 -19.96 6.72 7.38
N MET A 120 -18.83 7.21 6.89
CA MET A 120 -18.53 8.63 6.79
C MET A 120 -19.52 9.31 5.84
N ASP A 121 -19.86 10.58 6.09
CA ASP A 121 -20.58 11.38 5.12
C ASP A 121 -19.81 11.42 3.79
N HIS A 122 -20.54 11.40 2.66
CA HIS A 122 -19.91 11.28 1.35
C HIS A 122 -18.96 12.45 1.05
N ASP A 123 -19.41 13.69 1.28
CA ASP A 123 -18.63 14.88 0.97
C ASP A 123 -17.42 15.01 1.91
N GLU A 124 -17.61 14.68 3.20
CA GLU A 124 -16.52 14.60 4.18
C GLU A 124 -15.48 13.56 3.78
N GLY A 125 -15.91 12.37 3.33
CA GLY A 125 -15.04 11.31 2.89
C GLY A 125 -14.26 11.65 1.61
N VAL A 126 -14.91 12.33 0.66
CA VAL A 126 -14.26 12.83 -0.57
C VAL A 126 -13.18 13.85 -0.23
N GLU A 127 -13.47 14.78 0.69
CA GLU A 127 -12.51 15.80 1.11
C GLU A 127 -11.31 15.17 1.86
N ASP A 128 -11.55 14.30 2.84
CA ASP A 128 -10.49 13.56 3.54
C ASP A 128 -9.57 12.82 2.57
N THR A 129 -10.17 12.13 1.61
CA THR A 129 -9.41 11.39 0.60
C THR A 129 -8.59 12.33 -0.28
N ARG A 130 -9.14 13.45 -0.75
CA ARG A 130 -8.39 14.45 -1.54
C ARG A 130 -7.23 15.03 -0.75
N MET A 131 -7.46 15.41 0.49
CA MET A 131 -6.40 15.90 1.37
C MET A 131 -5.25 14.88 1.48
N SER A 132 -5.57 13.59 1.61
CA SER A 132 -4.54 12.57 1.69
C SER A 132 -3.79 12.34 0.37
N LEU A 133 -4.47 12.42 -0.79
CA LEU A 133 -3.82 12.34 -2.09
C LEU A 133 -2.90 13.55 -2.36
N ASP A 134 -3.35 14.74 -1.98
CA ASP A 134 -2.55 15.97 -2.09
C ASP A 134 -1.34 15.91 -1.16
N TYR A 135 -1.52 15.39 0.06
CA TYR A 135 -0.45 15.23 1.03
C TYR A 135 0.70 14.35 0.50
N VAL A 136 0.41 13.29 -0.24
CA VAL A 136 1.42 12.44 -0.89
C VAL A 136 1.79 12.92 -2.30
N ASP A 137 1.61 14.20 -2.60
CA ASP A 137 2.00 14.90 -3.85
C ASP A 137 1.35 14.29 -5.10
N GLY A 138 0.03 14.24 -5.08
CA GLY A 138 -0.76 13.72 -6.20
C GLY A 138 -0.80 12.20 -6.27
N GLY A 139 -0.90 11.55 -5.12
CA GLY A 139 -1.21 10.13 -5.03
C GLY A 139 -2.49 9.79 -5.82
N PHE A 140 -2.58 8.57 -6.30
CA PHE A 140 -3.74 8.11 -7.09
C PHE A 140 -4.20 6.72 -6.68
N VAL A 141 -3.51 6.11 -5.72
CA VAL A 141 -3.82 4.78 -5.15
C VAL A 141 -4.14 4.94 -3.67
N TYR A 142 -5.07 4.14 -3.20
CA TYR A 142 -5.51 4.15 -1.82
C TYR A 142 -5.40 2.75 -1.21
N CYS A 143 -5.01 2.66 0.05
CA CYS A 143 -5.16 1.44 0.83
C CYS A 143 -6.23 1.68 1.90
N TYR A 144 -7.24 0.82 1.94
CA TYR A 144 -8.32 0.98 2.92
C TYR A 144 -7.80 0.73 4.34
N PRO A 145 -7.98 1.68 5.28
CA PRO A 145 -7.74 1.43 6.70
C PRO A 145 -8.45 0.15 7.16
N PHE A 146 -7.71 -0.73 7.84
CA PHE A 146 -8.17 -2.05 8.28
C PHE A 146 -8.59 -3.01 7.15
N GLY A 147 -8.49 -2.61 5.88
CA GLY A 147 -9.02 -3.32 4.72
C GLY A 147 -10.53 -3.18 4.54
N ASP A 148 -11.17 -2.30 5.30
CA ASP A 148 -12.62 -2.12 5.34
C ASP A 148 -13.13 -1.43 4.07
N VAL A 149 -14.00 -2.10 3.33
CA VAL A 149 -14.58 -1.62 2.06
C VAL A 149 -16.09 -1.90 2.01
N ASN A 150 -16.84 -0.98 1.41
CA ASN A 150 -18.23 -1.13 1.00
C ASN A 150 -18.52 -0.21 -0.20
N ASP A 151 -19.71 -0.26 -0.74
CA ASP A 151 -20.08 0.55 -1.92
C ASP A 151 -19.98 2.06 -1.67
N SER A 152 -20.27 2.52 -0.45
CA SER A 152 -20.13 3.93 -0.07
C SER A 152 -18.67 4.36 -0.07
N ALA A 153 -17.78 3.58 0.54
CA ALA A 153 -16.34 3.84 0.53
C ALA A 153 -15.78 3.86 -0.90
N LYS A 154 -16.19 2.91 -1.76
CA LYS A 154 -15.79 2.90 -3.17
C LYS A 154 -16.26 4.16 -3.91
N ALA A 155 -17.49 4.63 -3.66
CA ALA A 155 -18.03 5.84 -4.29
C ALA A 155 -17.22 7.08 -3.85
N ILE A 156 -16.94 7.22 -2.57
CA ILE A 156 -16.09 8.27 -2.01
C ILE A 156 -14.74 8.32 -2.72
N LEU A 157 -14.04 7.18 -2.80
CA LEU A 157 -12.71 7.12 -3.43
C LEU A 157 -12.75 7.49 -4.93
N LYS A 158 -13.79 7.03 -5.65
CA LYS A 158 -13.99 7.38 -7.08
C LYS A 158 -14.16 8.87 -7.27
N ASP A 159 -15.02 9.50 -6.47
CA ASP A 159 -15.32 10.93 -6.56
C ASP A 159 -14.17 11.81 -6.06
N ALA A 160 -13.33 11.29 -5.18
CA ALA A 160 -12.07 11.92 -4.78
C ALA A 160 -10.98 11.85 -5.87
N GLY A 161 -11.13 10.97 -6.87
CA GLY A 161 -10.19 10.84 -7.99
C GLY A 161 -9.20 9.67 -7.88
N VAL A 162 -9.33 8.82 -6.88
CA VAL A 162 -8.56 7.56 -6.75
C VAL A 162 -8.77 6.70 -8.01
N LYS A 163 -7.75 6.00 -8.43
CA LYS A 163 -7.78 5.13 -9.60
C LYS A 163 -7.75 3.64 -9.25
N MET A 164 -7.22 3.31 -8.08
CA MET A 164 -7.03 1.93 -7.65
C MET A 164 -6.98 1.87 -6.13
N ALA A 165 -7.58 0.86 -5.52
CA ALA A 165 -7.58 0.71 -4.07
C ALA A 165 -7.38 -0.74 -3.62
N PHE A 166 -6.60 -0.91 -2.54
CA PHE A 166 -6.24 -2.20 -1.96
C PHE A 166 -6.92 -2.45 -0.63
N THR A 167 -7.29 -3.71 -0.41
CA THR A 167 -7.84 -4.22 0.84
C THR A 167 -6.81 -5.08 1.59
N THR A 168 -7.25 -5.73 2.67
CA THR A 168 -6.50 -6.79 3.36
C THR A 168 -6.92 -8.21 2.91
N ALA A 169 -7.79 -8.34 1.92
CA ALA A 169 -8.14 -9.63 1.35
C ALA A 169 -6.88 -10.30 0.77
N ASN A 170 -6.68 -11.59 1.11
CA ASN A 170 -5.50 -12.32 0.63
C ASN A 170 -5.71 -12.82 -0.79
N GLY A 171 -4.77 -12.56 -1.67
CA GLY A 171 -4.81 -13.05 -3.06
C GLY A 171 -3.96 -12.25 -4.04
N TRP A 172 -3.87 -12.80 -5.23
CA TRP A 172 -3.23 -12.18 -6.38
C TRP A 172 -4.19 -11.28 -7.13
N ILE A 173 -3.66 -10.30 -7.86
CA ILE A 173 -4.44 -9.42 -8.73
C ILE A 173 -4.20 -9.75 -10.20
N THR A 174 -5.27 -9.67 -11.00
CA THR A 174 -5.24 -9.90 -12.44
C THR A 174 -6.10 -8.86 -13.17
N PRO A 175 -5.78 -8.51 -14.43
CA PRO A 175 -6.62 -7.63 -15.22
C PRO A 175 -8.08 -8.08 -15.28
N GLY A 176 -9.02 -7.15 -15.13
CA GLY A 176 -10.46 -7.40 -15.08
C GLY A 176 -11.08 -7.50 -13.68
N MET A 177 -10.25 -7.50 -12.62
CA MET A 177 -10.75 -7.37 -11.25
C MET A 177 -11.26 -5.93 -10.97
N ASP A 178 -12.09 -5.78 -9.93
CA ASP A 178 -12.51 -4.46 -9.47
C ASP A 178 -11.30 -3.69 -8.93
N LEU A 179 -10.94 -2.60 -9.60
CA LEU A 179 -9.79 -1.77 -9.23
C LEU A 179 -9.94 -1.12 -7.84
N PHE A 180 -11.15 -1.10 -7.27
CA PHE A 180 -11.43 -0.53 -5.96
C PHE A 180 -11.56 -1.59 -4.85
N GLU A 181 -11.16 -2.83 -5.13
CA GLU A 181 -11.22 -3.93 -4.14
C GLU A 181 -10.11 -4.97 -4.40
N LEU A 182 -8.89 -4.48 -4.61
CA LEU A 182 -7.76 -5.35 -4.94
C LEU A 182 -7.22 -6.07 -3.71
N SER A 183 -6.92 -7.36 -3.88
CA SER A 183 -6.30 -8.22 -2.88
C SER A 183 -4.80 -7.95 -2.78
N ARG A 184 -4.18 -8.41 -1.68
CA ARG A 184 -2.73 -8.46 -1.50
C ARG A 184 -2.31 -9.76 -0.85
N VAL A 185 -1.16 -10.29 -1.21
CA VAL A 185 -0.55 -11.40 -0.48
C VAL A 185 0.11 -10.85 0.78
N ARG A 186 -0.39 -11.25 1.95
CA ARG A 186 0.14 -10.77 3.23
C ARG A 186 1.36 -11.59 3.65
N ILE A 187 2.47 -10.89 3.91
CA ILE A 187 3.67 -11.49 4.48
C ILE A 187 3.65 -11.29 6.00
N HIS A 188 3.85 -12.37 6.75
CA HIS A 188 3.89 -12.36 8.20
C HIS A 188 5.33 -12.57 8.68
N GLY A 189 5.74 -11.84 9.71
CA GLY A 189 6.99 -12.13 10.41
C GLY A 189 6.97 -13.48 11.08
N GLY A 190 8.14 -14.09 11.23
CA GLY A 190 8.32 -15.43 11.77
C GLY A 190 8.06 -16.57 10.78
N ASN A 191 7.68 -16.27 9.55
CA ASN A 191 7.58 -17.28 8.49
C ASN A 191 8.97 -17.61 7.93
N SER A 192 9.19 -18.91 7.62
CA SER A 192 10.43 -19.30 6.93
C SER A 192 10.48 -18.73 5.51
N LEU A 193 11.69 -18.64 4.96
CA LEU A 193 11.91 -18.23 3.57
C LEU A 193 11.13 -19.12 2.57
N ASP A 194 10.98 -20.42 2.87
CA ASP A 194 10.20 -21.33 2.01
C ASP A 194 8.70 -20.96 2.00
N VAL A 195 8.15 -20.52 3.14
CA VAL A 195 6.76 -20.03 3.22
C VAL A 195 6.61 -18.73 2.43
N PHE A 196 7.55 -17.80 2.57
CA PHE A 196 7.58 -16.58 1.75
C PHE A 196 7.64 -16.91 0.26
N ALA A 197 8.59 -17.75 -0.16
CA ALA A 197 8.76 -18.14 -1.56
C ALA A 197 7.51 -18.79 -2.15
N SER A 198 6.84 -19.66 -1.36
CA SER A 198 5.60 -20.31 -1.78
C SER A 198 4.41 -19.33 -1.90
N ALA A 199 4.41 -18.26 -1.10
CA ALA A 199 3.34 -17.26 -1.13
C ALA A 199 3.42 -16.34 -2.36
N ILE A 200 4.59 -16.22 -3.00
CA ILE A 200 4.83 -15.33 -4.14
C ILE A 200 5.03 -16.06 -5.49
N GLN A 201 4.84 -17.37 -5.53
CA GLN A 201 4.84 -18.23 -6.73
C GLN A 201 3.39 -18.57 -7.10
#